data_5290558bae376b952413118eaeb45f3b
#
_entry.id   5290558bae376b952413118eaeb45f3b
#
_cell.length_a   1.000
_cell.length_b   1.000
_cell.length_c   1.000
_cell.angle_alpha   90.00
_cell.angle_beta   90.00
_cell.angle_gamma   90.00
#
_symmetry.space_group_name_H-M   'P 1'
#
loop_
_entity.id
_entity.type
_entity.pdbx_description
1 polymer ?
#
loop_
_entity_poly.entity_id
_entity_poly.type
_entity_poly.pdbx_seq_one_letter_code
_entity_poly.pdbx_strand_id
1 'polypeptide(L)'
;MVVGRLLSENRGIDILIKFAIKYPDLRYIIVCANEVKGDKSGQALLSLHRNGTNKNGRIIGAIGTNPFLTCSQTDIEPFRTQTEIYNLIVSKDMQIIKAQLLIFFCQ
;
A
#
# COMPACT_ATOMS: atom_id res chain seq x y z
N MET A 1 -13.46 7.84 5.47
CA MET A 1 -12.00 7.67 5.65
C MET A 1 -11.73 6.49 6.55
N VAL A 2 -10.85 5.62 6.11
CA VAL A 2 -10.42 4.46 6.91
C VAL A 2 -8.94 4.66 7.26
N VAL A 3 -8.59 4.46 8.53
CA VAL A 3 -7.23 4.60 9.01
C VAL A 3 -6.76 3.26 9.56
N GLY A 4 -5.58 2.85 9.15
CA GLY A 4 -4.99 1.61 9.60
C GLY A 4 -3.47 1.67 9.59
N ARG A 5 -2.85 0.61 10.07
CA ARG A 5 -1.41 0.45 10.04
C ARG A 5 -1.01 -0.61 9.03
N LEU A 6 0.00 -0.30 8.26
CA LEU A 6 0.64 -1.27 7.38
C LEU A 6 1.74 -1.97 8.16
N LEU A 7 1.44 -3.15 8.69
CA LEU A 7 2.31 -3.82 9.65
C LEU A 7 3.37 -4.73 9.02
N SER A 8 3.24 -5.02 7.73
CA SER A 8 4.21 -5.88 7.06
C SER A 8 4.27 -5.60 5.56
N GLU A 9 5.42 -5.94 4.97
CA GLU A 9 5.68 -5.79 3.53
C GLU A 9 5.09 -6.92 2.69
N ASN A 10 4.38 -7.85 3.30
CA ASN A 10 3.76 -8.98 2.61
C ASN A 10 2.28 -9.10 2.99
N ARG A 11 2.00 -9.62 4.16
CA ARG A 11 0.63 -9.89 4.62
C ARG A 11 -0.23 -8.63 4.71
N GLY A 12 0.34 -7.54 5.21
CA GLY A 12 -0.36 -6.27 5.30
C GLY A 12 -0.76 -5.73 3.94
N ILE A 13 0.12 -5.86 2.95
CA ILE A 13 -0.17 -5.44 1.58
C ILE A 13 -1.22 -6.34 0.94
N ASP A 14 -1.15 -7.66 1.15
CA ASP A 14 -2.18 -8.58 0.68
C ASP A 14 -3.57 -8.20 1.22
N ILE A 15 -3.65 -7.87 2.50
CA ILE A 15 -4.90 -7.45 3.15
C ILE A 15 -5.42 -6.15 2.51
N LEU A 16 -4.53 -5.20 2.26
CA LEU A 16 -4.89 -3.94 1.62
C LEU A 16 -5.44 -4.15 0.21
N ILE A 17 -4.80 -5.02 -0.57
CA ILE A 17 -5.26 -5.33 -1.92
C ILE A 17 -6.66 -5.95 -1.87
N LYS A 18 -6.88 -6.90 -0.99
CA LYS A 18 -8.20 -7.54 -0.82
C LYS A 18 -9.25 -6.55 -0.37
N PHE A 19 -8.90 -5.62 0.51
CA PHE A 19 -9.78 -4.55 0.94
C PHE A 19 -10.17 -3.65 -0.23
N ALA A 20 -9.22 -3.27 -1.06
CA ALA A 20 -9.48 -2.41 -2.22
C ALA A 20 -10.40 -3.09 -3.23
N ILE A 21 -10.27 -4.40 -3.42
CA ILE A 21 -11.15 -5.16 -4.30
C ILE A 21 -12.58 -5.17 -3.76
N LYS A 22 -12.72 -5.33 -2.47
CA LYS A 22 -14.03 -5.32 -1.80
C LYS A 22 -14.70 -3.95 -1.87
N TYR A 23 -13.91 -2.89 -1.89
CA TYR A 23 -14.40 -1.51 -1.91
C TYR A 23 -13.89 -0.78 -3.16
N PRO A 24 -14.54 -0.96 -4.30
CA PRO A 24 -14.04 -0.41 -5.58
C PRO A 24 -14.05 1.12 -5.64
N ASP A 25 -14.70 1.79 -4.72
CA ASP A 25 -14.66 3.24 -4.61
C ASP A 25 -13.39 3.77 -3.94
N LEU A 26 -12.55 2.89 -3.40
CA LEU A 26 -11.27 3.28 -2.84
C LEU A 26 -10.35 3.76 -3.97
N ARG A 27 -9.97 5.04 -3.92
CA ARG A 27 -9.14 5.66 -4.95
C ARG A 27 -7.82 6.20 -4.43
N TYR A 28 -7.77 6.61 -3.18
CA TYR A 28 -6.62 7.32 -2.64
C TYR A 28 -6.11 6.63 -1.40
N ILE A 29 -4.81 6.36 -1.40
CA ILE A 29 -4.10 5.79 -0.27
C ILE A 29 -2.98 6.76 0.09
N ILE A 30 -2.96 7.20 1.35
CA ILE A 30 -1.90 8.06 1.84
C ILE A 30 -1.02 7.21 2.78
N VAL A 31 0.24 7.11 2.45
CA VAL A 31 1.22 6.41 3.26
C VAL A 31 1.99 7.44 4.08
N CYS A 32 1.88 7.32 5.40
CA CYS A 32 2.65 8.14 6.32
C CYS A 32 3.92 7.39 6.68
N ALA A 33 5.05 7.91 6.21
CA ALA A 33 6.30 7.20 6.35
C ALA A 33 6.90 7.41 7.74
N ASN A 34 6.90 6.34 8.50
CA ASN A 34 7.77 6.18 9.64
C ASN A 34 8.24 4.73 9.61
N GLU A 35 9.19 4.45 8.73
CA GLU A 35 9.62 3.08 8.51
C GLU A 35 10.38 2.55 9.72
N VAL A 36 9.88 1.46 10.25
CA VAL A 36 10.56 0.71 11.30
C VAL A 36 11.77 0.03 10.67
N LYS A 37 12.89 0.08 11.38
CA LYS A 37 14.13 -0.55 10.93
C LYS A 37 13.91 -2.05 10.70
N GLY A 38 14.19 -2.50 9.49
CA GLY A 38 14.02 -3.89 9.06
C GLY A 38 12.70 -4.20 8.39
N ASP A 39 11.66 -3.39 8.62
CA ASP A 39 10.39 -3.53 7.92
C ASP A 39 10.20 -2.33 6.99
N LYS A 40 10.19 -2.60 5.70
CA LYS A 40 10.08 -1.58 4.64
C LYS A 40 8.72 -1.63 3.98
N SER A 41 7.65 -1.78 4.76
CA SER A 41 6.31 -1.98 4.23
C SER A 41 5.81 -0.80 3.39
N GLY A 42 6.08 0.43 3.80
CA GLY A 42 5.72 1.60 3.00
C GLY A 42 6.43 1.64 1.66
N GLN A 43 7.73 1.38 1.65
CA GLN A 43 8.52 1.31 0.44
C GLN A 43 8.04 0.15 -0.46
N ALA A 44 7.72 -0.99 0.14
CA ALA A 44 7.20 -2.13 -0.59
C ALA A 44 5.85 -1.81 -1.25
N LEU A 45 4.95 -1.14 -0.55
CA LEU A 45 3.66 -0.74 -1.10
C LEU A 45 3.82 0.21 -2.30
N LEU A 46 4.70 1.20 -2.18
CA LEU A 46 4.99 2.12 -3.29
C LEU A 46 5.59 1.38 -4.48
N SER A 47 6.50 0.45 -4.23
CA SER A 47 7.11 -0.37 -5.28
C SER A 47 6.09 -1.28 -5.96
N LEU A 48 5.20 -1.90 -5.18
CA LEU A 48 4.12 -2.72 -5.72
C LEU A 48 3.23 -1.91 -6.66
N HIS A 49 2.82 -0.72 -6.21
CA HIS A 49 1.94 0.13 -7.01
C HIS A 49 2.60 0.55 -8.31
N ARG A 50 3.89 0.86 -8.27
CA ARG A 50 4.67 1.30 -9.43
C ARG A 50 5.01 0.15 -10.38
N ASN A 51 5.47 -0.98 -9.84
CA ASN A 51 6.13 -2.03 -10.60
C ASN A 51 5.38 -3.37 -10.64
N GLY A 52 4.47 -3.64 -9.71
CA GLY A 52 3.82 -4.94 -9.58
C GLY A 52 4.74 -5.99 -8.96
N THR A 53 4.42 -7.25 -9.23
CA THR A 53 5.19 -8.39 -8.74
C THR A 53 5.77 -9.19 -9.89
N ASN A 54 6.86 -9.95 -9.59
CA ASN A 54 7.37 -10.93 -10.53
C ASN A 54 6.53 -12.22 -10.47
N LYS A 55 6.90 -13.22 -11.27
CA LYS A 55 6.19 -14.49 -11.35
C LYS A 55 6.17 -15.29 -10.04
N ASN A 56 7.08 -14.99 -9.12
CA ASN A 56 7.17 -15.65 -7.82
C ASN A 56 6.40 -14.92 -6.72
N GLY A 57 5.72 -13.82 -7.07
CA GLY A 57 4.99 -13.00 -6.12
C GLY A 57 5.84 -11.99 -5.36
N ARG A 58 7.13 -11.86 -5.72
CA ARG A 58 7.99 -10.86 -5.10
C ARG A 58 7.70 -9.47 -5.68
N ILE A 59 7.56 -8.48 -4.81
CA ILE A 59 7.35 -7.09 -5.22
C ILE A 59 8.62 -6.57 -5.89
N ILE A 60 8.49 -6.12 -7.13
CA ILE A 60 9.62 -5.61 -7.91
C ILE A 60 10.05 -4.26 -7.37
N GLY A 61 11.33 -4.16 -6.97
CA GLY A 61 11.89 -2.93 -6.43
C GLY A 61 11.81 -2.78 -4.91
N ALA A 62 11.13 -3.70 -4.23
CA ALA A 62 11.10 -3.69 -2.78
C ALA A 62 12.46 -4.08 -2.19
N ILE A 63 12.88 -3.34 -1.16
CA ILE A 63 14.19 -3.52 -0.53
C ILE A 63 14.13 -4.24 0.82
N GLY A 64 12.94 -4.60 1.29
CA GLY A 64 12.79 -5.33 2.53
C GLY A 64 13.22 -6.79 2.41
N THR A 65 13.13 -7.52 3.52
CA THR A 65 13.62 -8.88 3.59
C THR A 65 12.66 -9.92 3.05
N ASN A 66 11.36 -9.62 3.05
CA ASN A 66 10.35 -10.61 2.67
C ASN A 66 9.13 -9.99 1.96
N PRO A 67 9.34 -9.26 0.86
CA PRO A 67 8.27 -8.58 0.14
C PRO A 67 7.58 -9.50 -0.86
N PHE A 68 6.97 -10.57 -0.38
CA PHE A 68 6.26 -11.56 -1.20
C PHE A 68 4.76 -11.51 -0.94
N LEU A 69 3.98 -11.44 -2.01
CA LEU A 69 2.52 -11.41 -1.94
C LEU A 69 1.93 -12.76 -2.33
N THR A 70 0.76 -13.05 -1.76
CA THR A 70 -0.04 -14.22 -2.11
C THR A 70 -1.18 -13.91 -3.07
N CYS A 71 -1.51 -12.63 -3.23
CA CYS A 71 -2.53 -12.20 -4.18
C CYS A 71 -2.13 -12.53 -5.61
N SER A 72 -3.11 -12.90 -6.42
CA SER A 72 -2.89 -13.16 -7.84
C SER A 72 -2.76 -11.86 -8.65
N GLN A 73 -2.24 -11.96 -9.86
CA GLN A 73 -2.16 -10.83 -10.78
C GLN A 73 -3.55 -10.26 -11.11
N THR A 74 -4.57 -11.11 -11.10
CA THR A 74 -5.95 -10.66 -11.32
C THR A 74 -6.46 -9.76 -10.21
N ASP A 75 -5.86 -9.80 -9.03
CA ASP A 75 -6.16 -8.91 -7.92
C ASP A 75 -5.21 -7.71 -7.87
N ILE A 76 -3.93 -7.92 -8.13
CA ILE A 76 -2.89 -6.90 -8.04
C ILE A 76 -3.08 -5.82 -9.11
N GLU A 77 -3.29 -6.21 -10.35
CA GLU A 77 -3.38 -5.24 -11.45
C GLU A 77 -4.60 -4.31 -11.35
N PRO A 78 -5.81 -4.79 -11.02
CA PRO A 78 -6.92 -3.88 -10.75
C PRO A 78 -6.66 -2.94 -9.59
N PHE A 79 -5.99 -3.39 -8.53
CA PHE A 79 -5.60 -2.55 -7.40
C PHE A 79 -4.70 -1.39 -7.86
N ARG A 80 -3.70 -1.69 -8.67
CA ARG A 80 -2.76 -0.69 -9.19
C ARG A 80 -3.45 0.36 -10.08
N THR A 81 -4.45 -0.06 -10.84
CA THR A 81 -5.22 0.83 -11.71
C THR A 81 -6.24 1.65 -10.93
N GLN A 82 -6.88 1.04 -9.95
CA GLN A 82 -7.93 1.64 -9.15
C GLN A 82 -7.43 2.76 -8.24
N THR A 83 -6.23 2.61 -7.69
CA THR A 83 -5.74 3.46 -6.60
C THR A 83 -4.60 4.37 -7.02
N GLU A 84 -4.53 5.54 -6.36
CA GLU A 84 -3.38 6.43 -6.37
C GLU A 84 -2.79 6.44 -4.97
N ILE A 85 -1.46 6.36 -4.88
CA ILE A 85 -0.76 6.32 -3.61
C ILE A 85 0.08 7.59 -3.44
N TYR A 86 -0.12 8.26 -2.33
CA TYR A 86 0.63 9.44 -1.94
C TYR A 86 1.51 9.10 -0.75
N ASN A 87 2.80 9.36 -0.89
CA ASN A 87 3.77 9.20 0.19
C ASN A 87 4.00 10.55 0.83
N LEU A 88 3.45 10.74 2.03
CA LEU A 88 3.56 12.00 2.75
C LEU A 88 4.42 11.83 3.99
N ILE A 89 5.33 12.79 4.19
CA ILE A 89 5.99 12.93 5.49
C ILE A 89 4.98 13.57 6.42
N VAL A 90 4.68 12.89 7.52
CA VAL A 90 3.69 13.38 8.48
C VAL A 90 4.19 14.66 9.13
N SER A 91 3.51 15.77 8.86
CA SER A 91 3.62 16.97 9.66
C SER A 91 2.38 17.11 10.53
N LYS A 92 2.50 17.82 11.64
CA LYS A 92 1.38 18.06 12.54
C LYS A 92 0.23 18.83 11.87
N ASP A 93 0.51 19.45 10.74
CA ASP A 93 -0.42 20.32 10.01
C ASP A 93 -1.03 19.64 8.79
N MET A 94 -1.00 18.32 8.74
CA MET A 94 -1.53 17.59 7.59
C MET A 94 -3.04 17.80 7.50
N GLN A 95 -3.46 18.52 6.46
CA GLN A 95 -4.88 18.72 6.18
C GLN A 95 -5.47 17.45 5.61
N ILE A 96 -6.65 17.09 6.08
CA ILE A 96 -7.41 15.97 5.54
C ILE A 96 -7.85 16.34 4.14
N ILE A 97 -7.39 15.59 3.15
CA ILE A 97 -7.83 15.74 1.78
C ILE A 97 -9.26 15.24 1.70
N LYS A 98 -10.17 16.07 1.20
CA LYS A 98 -11.55 15.68 0.99
C LYS A 98 -11.62 14.69 -0.18
N ALA A 99 -11.61 13.41 0.14
CA ALA A 99 -11.82 12.34 -0.83
C ALA A 99 -13.02 11.50 -0.40
N GLN A 100 -13.69 10.86 -1.35
CA GLN A 100 -14.84 10.03 -1.06
C GLN A 100 -14.46 8.80 -0.25
N LEU A 101 -13.31 8.20 -0.52
CA LEU A 101 -12.78 7.11 0.27
C LEU A 101 -11.26 7.22 0.30
N LEU A 102 -10.73 7.39 1.49
CA LEU A 102 -9.31 7.57 1.73
C LEU A 102 -8.85 6.56 2.77
N ILE A 103 -7.83 5.80 2.44
CA ILE A 103 -7.14 4.96 3.41
C ILE A 103 -5.83 5.64 3.77
N PHE A 104 -5.59 5.75 5.06
CA PHE A 104 -4.43 6.40 5.63
C PHE A 104 -3.65 5.36 6.41
N PHE A 105 -2.42 5.09 6.01
CA PHE A 105 -1.55 4.14 6.69
C PHE A 105 -0.39 4.87 7.32
N CYS A 106 -0.27 4.72 8.65
CA CYS A 106 0.88 5.17 9.43
C CYS A 106 1.67 3.96 9.89
N GLN A 107 2.95 4.06 9.74
CA GLN A 107 3.88 3.08 10.29
C GLN A 107 4.48 3.56 11.60
#